data_e9fda4afa916245229e24b7482978e71
#
_entry.id   e9fda4afa916245229e24b7482978e71
#
_cell.length_a   1.000
_cell.length_b   1.000
_cell.length_c   1.000
_cell.angle_alpha   90.00
_cell.angle_beta   90.00
_cell.angle_gamma   90.00
#
_symmetry.space_group_name_H-M   'P 1'
#
loop_
_entity.id
_entity.type
_entity.pdbx_description
1 polymer ?
#
loop_
_entity_poly.entity_id
_entity_poly.type
_entity_poly.pdbx_seq_one_letter_code
_entity_poly.pdbx_strand_id
1 'polypeptide(L)'
;MADLVKKHFYKITLTIPEEFQEMSSALLSDFPFTGIEDEFDEQSFTIEDVYWDNGNIANQLLSILESTSIPAEIKDIMIIEDQNWNAIWEESLEPVQVNESIVITPIWKAHQIESPIKIIINPQMSFGTGYHSTTRMVCRKLQEYVGANSHWIDAGCGSGVLAILAEKLGASYIYAFDNDEWSIANTKENIHLNNCSSITVEQESIFSINLPQVHGIAANLYRNLLIPNIYKFAKALEDSKGVLIMSGILRFDEQEIIDCAVQHNFIHISTEYEGDWTAITMRYNA
;
A
#
# COMPACT_ATOMS: atom_id res chain seq x y z
N MET A 1 11.11 -30.80 -7.07
CA MET A 1 9.78 -30.21 -6.91
C MET A 1 9.28 -30.74 -5.58
N ALA A 2 9.31 -29.93 -4.53
CA ALA A 2 8.70 -30.30 -3.27
C ALA A 2 7.18 -30.17 -3.50
N ASP A 3 6.44 -31.26 -3.28
CA ASP A 3 4.99 -31.22 -3.22
C ASP A 3 4.61 -30.21 -2.12
N LEU A 4 4.09 -29.07 -2.51
CA LEU A 4 3.45 -28.14 -1.60
C LEU A 4 2.24 -28.88 -1.03
N VAL A 5 2.37 -29.34 0.22
CA VAL A 5 1.23 -29.88 0.98
C VAL A 5 0.21 -28.77 1.03
N LYS A 6 -0.92 -28.95 0.33
CA LYS A 6 -2.03 -27.98 0.38
C LYS A 6 -2.49 -27.90 1.83
N LYS A 7 -2.40 -26.72 2.42
CA LYS A 7 -2.98 -26.47 3.73
C LYS A 7 -4.49 -26.43 3.60
N HIS A 8 -5.19 -27.02 4.52
CA HIS A 8 -6.63 -26.94 4.64
C HIS A 8 -6.96 -26.17 5.92
N PHE A 9 -8.04 -25.42 5.88
CA PHE A 9 -8.58 -24.73 7.03
C PHE A 9 -10.01 -25.18 7.26
N TYR A 10 -10.45 -25.13 8.49
CA TYR A 10 -11.84 -25.35 8.86
C TYR A 10 -12.43 -24.04 9.35
N LYS A 11 -13.54 -23.65 8.77
CA LYS A 11 -14.35 -22.53 9.21
C LYS A 11 -15.53 -23.07 9.99
N ILE A 12 -15.59 -22.74 11.28
CA ILE A 12 -16.68 -23.09 12.18
C ILE A 12 -17.56 -21.86 12.31
N THR A 13 -18.79 -21.93 11.84
CA THR A 13 -19.76 -20.84 11.99
C THR A 13 -20.73 -21.19 13.11
N LEU A 14 -20.80 -20.33 14.11
CA LEU A 14 -21.73 -20.41 15.22
C LEU A 14 -22.79 -19.34 15.08
N THR A 15 -24.03 -19.67 15.45
CA THR A 15 -25.05 -18.64 15.67
C THR A 15 -24.83 -18.08 17.08
N ILE A 16 -24.45 -16.81 17.18
CA ILE A 16 -24.22 -16.10 18.44
C ILE A 16 -24.83 -14.72 18.28
N PRO A 17 -25.78 -14.29 19.16
CA PRO A 17 -26.35 -12.96 19.05
C PRO A 17 -25.28 -11.86 19.08
N GLU A 18 -25.46 -10.81 18.26
CA GLU A 18 -24.49 -9.73 18.05
C GLU A 18 -23.95 -9.15 19.37
N GLU A 19 -24.81 -9.01 20.39
CA GLU A 19 -24.45 -8.48 21.71
C GLU A 19 -23.43 -9.34 22.50
N PHE A 20 -23.23 -10.62 22.10
CA PHE A 20 -22.30 -11.55 22.77
C PHE A 20 -21.02 -11.83 21.95
N GLN A 21 -20.91 -11.38 20.71
CA GLN A 21 -19.80 -11.71 19.81
C GLN A 21 -18.45 -11.19 20.30
N GLU A 22 -18.38 -9.97 20.82
CA GLU A 22 -17.16 -9.42 21.40
C GLU A 22 -16.69 -10.24 22.62
N MET A 23 -17.64 -10.61 23.49
CA MET A 23 -17.36 -11.41 24.68
C MET A 23 -16.95 -12.84 24.31
N SER A 24 -17.55 -13.46 23.30
CA SER A 24 -17.16 -14.78 22.79
C SER A 24 -15.76 -14.77 22.20
N SER A 25 -15.39 -13.78 21.41
CA SER A 25 -14.05 -13.59 20.86
C SER A 25 -13.00 -13.50 21.96
N ALA A 26 -13.28 -12.77 23.05
CA ALA A 26 -12.40 -12.65 24.18
C ALA A 26 -12.21 -13.98 24.93
N LEU A 27 -13.32 -14.72 25.16
CA LEU A 27 -13.29 -16.01 25.86
C LEU A 27 -12.58 -17.11 25.07
N LEU A 28 -12.66 -17.05 23.75
CA LEU A 28 -12.09 -18.04 22.85
C LEU A 28 -10.70 -17.66 22.33
N SER A 29 -10.11 -16.58 22.83
CA SER A 29 -8.82 -16.05 22.38
C SER A 29 -7.62 -16.99 22.54
N ASP A 30 -7.71 -17.98 23.43
CA ASP A 30 -6.66 -18.98 23.66
C ASP A 30 -6.62 -20.08 22.57
N PHE A 31 -7.63 -20.14 21.71
CA PHE A 31 -7.63 -21.09 20.60
C PHE A 31 -6.78 -20.56 19.44
N PRO A 32 -6.11 -21.45 18.68
CA PRO A 32 -5.20 -21.08 17.60
C PRO A 32 -5.96 -20.71 16.32
N PHE A 33 -6.92 -19.77 16.42
CA PHE A 33 -7.63 -19.28 15.27
C PHE A 33 -6.74 -18.39 14.39
N THR A 34 -6.88 -18.56 13.08
CA THR A 34 -6.24 -17.72 12.07
C THR A 34 -7.12 -16.56 11.63
N GLY A 35 -8.41 -16.60 11.95
CA GLY A 35 -9.37 -15.54 11.67
C GLY A 35 -10.66 -15.70 12.48
N ILE A 36 -11.28 -14.56 12.80
CA ILE A 36 -12.62 -14.48 13.40
C ILE A 36 -13.38 -13.45 12.55
N GLU A 37 -14.60 -13.80 12.17
CA GLU A 37 -15.49 -12.94 11.35
C GLU A 37 -16.84 -12.84 12.03
N ASP A 38 -17.34 -11.63 12.19
CA ASP A 38 -18.63 -11.33 12.80
C ASP A 38 -19.62 -10.86 11.72
N GLU A 39 -20.79 -11.46 11.66
CA GLU A 39 -21.84 -11.11 10.71
C GLU A 39 -23.24 -11.29 11.35
N PHE A 40 -23.87 -10.17 11.72
CA PHE A 40 -25.17 -10.15 12.45
C PHE A 40 -25.14 -11.10 13.66
N ASP A 41 -26.03 -12.11 13.68
CA ASP A 41 -26.11 -13.12 14.75
C ASP A 41 -25.23 -14.35 14.48
N GLU A 42 -24.20 -14.22 13.64
CA GLU A 42 -23.27 -15.30 13.30
C GLU A 42 -21.83 -14.88 13.58
N GLN A 43 -21.06 -15.82 14.12
CA GLN A 43 -19.62 -15.64 14.31
C GLN A 43 -18.88 -16.85 13.76
N SER A 44 -17.87 -16.59 12.92
CA SER A 44 -17.09 -17.64 12.28
C SER A 44 -15.66 -17.65 12.78
N PHE A 45 -15.15 -18.84 13.04
CA PHE A 45 -13.80 -19.09 13.55
C PHE A 45 -13.04 -19.98 12.55
N THR A 46 -11.92 -19.49 12.05
CA THR A 46 -11.08 -20.23 11.11
C THR A 46 -9.87 -20.83 11.82
N ILE A 47 -9.59 -22.11 11.60
CA ILE A 47 -8.48 -22.84 12.21
C ILE A 47 -7.75 -23.68 11.16
N GLU A 48 -6.41 -23.80 11.27
CA GLU A 48 -5.63 -24.68 10.40
C GLU A 48 -5.93 -26.17 10.67
N ASP A 49 -5.85 -27.00 9.62
CA ASP A 49 -6.09 -28.45 9.67
C ASP A 49 -5.25 -29.17 10.74
N VAL A 50 -4.02 -28.71 10.97
CA VAL A 50 -3.13 -29.26 11.99
C VAL A 50 -3.72 -29.23 13.43
N TYR A 51 -4.64 -28.33 13.68
CA TYR A 51 -5.36 -28.21 14.96
C TYR A 51 -6.76 -28.81 14.92
N TRP A 52 -7.19 -29.35 13.76
CA TRP A 52 -8.51 -29.95 13.61
C TRP A 52 -8.54 -31.37 14.15
N ASP A 53 -9.37 -31.64 15.13
CA ASP A 53 -9.50 -32.90 15.84
C ASP A 53 -10.84 -33.61 15.56
N ASN A 54 -11.22 -33.71 14.28
CA ASN A 54 -12.47 -34.36 13.82
C ASN A 54 -13.76 -33.67 14.40
N GLY A 55 -13.73 -32.36 14.57
CA GLY A 55 -14.88 -31.58 15.05
C GLY A 55 -15.02 -31.51 16.57
N ASN A 56 -14.13 -32.10 17.33
CA ASN A 56 -14.15 -31.97 18.79
C ASN A 56 -13.90 -30.53 19.23
N ILE A 57 -13.09 -29.78 18.50
CA ILE A 57 -12.84 -28.35 18.77
C ILE A 57 -14.14 -27.54 18.74
N ALA A 58 -15.03 -27.76 17.79
CA ALA A 58 -16.32 -27.06 17.71
C ALA A 58 -17.18 -27.33 18.97
N ASN A 59 -17.17 -28.55 19.49
CA ASN A 59 -17.85 -28.90 20.72
C ASN A 59 -17.19 -28.27 21.95
N GLN A 60 -15.87 -28.09 21.94
CA GLN A 60 -15.15 -27.38 23.01
C GLN A 60 -15.55 -25.91 23.04
N LEU A 61 -15.64 -25.24 21.85
CA LEU A 61 -16.11 -23.86 21.75
C LEU A 61 -17.51 -23.70 22.35
N LEU A 62 -18.45 -24.57 21.94
CA LEU A 62 -19.81 -24.56 22.51
C LEU A 62 -19.81 -24.74 24.03
N SER A 63 -19.05 -25.70 24.54
CA SER A 63 -18.99 -25.97 25.98
C SER A 63 -18.49 -24.77 26.79
N ILE A 64 -17.52 -24.01 26.26
CA ILE A 64 -17.02 -22.78 26.89
C ILE A 64 -18.10 -21.71 26.89
N LEU A 65 -18.73 -21.47 25.76
CA LEU A 65 -19.78 -20.45 25.62
C LEU A 65 -20.99 -20.78 26.50
N GLU A 66 -21.44 -22.02 26.53
CA GLU A 66 -22.52 -22.48 27.40
C GLU A 66 -22.18 -22.28 28.89
N SER A 67 -20.93 -22.57 29.30
CA SER A 67 -20.49 -22.40 30.69
C SER A 67 -20.53 -20.93 31.15
N THR A 68 -20.49 -20.00 30.22
CA THR A 68 -20.57 -18.54 30.46
C THR A 68 -21.97 -17.96 30.14
N SER A 69 -22.95 -18.84 29.88
CA SER A 69 -24.32 -18.46 29.53
C SER A 69 -24.46 -17.66 28.23
N ILE A 70 -23.51 -17.80 27.33
CA ILE A 70 -23.60 -17.26 25.96
C ILE A 70 -24.40 -18.27 25.13
N PRO A 71 -25.54 -17.88 24.54
CA PRO A 71 -26.29 -18.76 23.65
C PRO A 71 -25.52 -18.94 22.35
N ALA A 72 -25.18 -20.20 22.04
CA ALA A 72 -24.46 -20.52 20.80
C ALA A 72 -24.89 -21.89 20.26
N GLU A 73 -24.99 -21.98 18.94
CA GLU A 73 -25.25 -23.22 18.22
C GLU A 73 -24.32 -23.33 17.00
N ILE A 74 -23.87 -24.54 16.67
CA ILE A 74 -23.10 -24.76 15.42
C ILE A 74 -24.08 -24.64 14.26
N LYS A 75 -23.86 -23.65 13.41
CA LYS A 75 -24.59 -23.46 12.16
C LYS A 75 -24.00 -24.29 11.03
N ASP A 76 -22.67 -24.22 10.87
CA ASP A 76 -21.96 -24.89 9.78
C ASP A 76 -20.49 -25.14 10.12
N ILE A 77 -19.91 -26.16 9.48
CA ILE A 77 -18.46 -26.42 9.50
C ILE A 77 -18.03 -26.71 8.06
N MET A 78 -17.24 -25.81 7.50
CA MET A 78 -16.76 -25.90 6.12
C MET A 78 -15.25 -26.15 6.09
N ILE A 79 -14.81 -26.97 5.13
CA ILE A 79 -13.40 -27.06 4.76
C ILE A 79 -13.10 -25.93 3.79
N ILE A 80 -12.15 -25.07 4.13
CA ILE A 80 -11.63 -24.05 3.24
C ILE A 80 -10.29 -24.56 2.72
N GLU A 81 -10.20 -24.79 1.42
CA GLU A 81 -8.90 -25.02 0.80
C GLU A 81 -8.09 -23.70 0.90
N ASP A 82 -6.79 -23.84 1.13
CA ASP A 82 -5.87 -22.69 1.04
C ASP A 82 -5.97 -22.12 -0.37
N GLN A 83 -6.86 -21.16 -0.51
CA GLN A 83 -6.90 -20.34 -1.72
C GLN A 83 -5.84 -19.28 -1.52
N ASN A 84 -4.87 -19.26 -2.40
CA ASN A 84 -3.95 -18.13 -2.49
C ASN A 84 -4.73 -16.87 -2.89
N TRP A 85 -5.40 -16.25 -1.90
CA TRP A 85 -6.20 -15.04 -2.09
C TRP A 85 -5.39 -13.93 -2.74
N ASN A 86 -4.08 -13.90 -2.47
CA ASN A 86 -3.17 -12.96 -3.11
C ASN A 86 -3.10 -13.21 -4.62
N ALA A 87 -2.96 -14.48 -5.05
CA ALA A 87 -2.93 -14.81 -6.47
C ALA A 87 -4.27 -14.50 -7.16
N ILE A 88 -5.40 -14.79 -6.51
CA ILE A 88 -6.74 -14.47 -7.05
C ILE A 88 -6.92 -12.96 -7.17
N TRP A 89 -6.51 -12.21 -6.14
CA TRP A 89 -6.52 -10.75 -6.17
C TRP A 89 -5.60 -10.21 -7.27
N GLU A 90 -4.36 -10.71 -7.34
CA GLU A 90 -3.41 -10.34 -8.39
C GLU A 90 -3.98 -10.59 -9.78
N GLU A 91 -4.55 -11.77 -10.05
CA GLU A 91 -5.18 -12.11 -11.34
C GLU A 91 -6.36 -11.18 -11.68
N SER A 92 -7.06 -10.67 -10.69
CA SER A 92 -8.19 -9.75 -10.86
C SER A 92 -7.78 -8.32 -11.23
N LEU A 93 -6.49 -7.98 -11.06
CA LEU A 93 -6.02 -6.63 -11.32
C LEU A 93 -6.09 -6.28 -12.81
N GLU A 94 -6.71 -5.14 -13.10
CA GLU A 94 -6.81 -4.57 -14.44
C GLU A 94 -5.79 -3.45 -14.65
N PRO A 95 -5.39 -3.14 -15.89
CA PRO A 95 -4.59 -1.96 -16.17
C PRO A 95 -5.29 -0.68 -15.70
N VAL A 96 -4.53 0.20 -15.06
CA VAL A 96 -5.03 1.48 -14.53
C VAL A 96 -4.64 2.60 -15.47
N GLN A 97 -5.64 3.25 -16.07
CA GLN A 97 -5.45 4.47 -16.84
C GLN A 97 -5.28 5.65 -15.88
N VAL A 98 -4.08 6.24 -15.83
CA VAL A 98 -3.81 7.44 -15.02
C VAL A 98 -4.33 8.69 -15.74
N ASN A 99 -4.04 8.78 -17.04
CA ASN A 99 -4.53 9.79 -17.98
C ASN A 99 -4.36 9.29 -19.43
N GLU A 100 -4.55 10.13 -20.42
CA GLU A 100 -4.47 9.75 -21.85
C GLU A 100 -3.11 9.16 -22.28
N SER A 101 -2.03 9.45 -21.57
CA SER A 101 -0.67 9.06 -21.94
C SER A 101 0.00 8.07 -20.98
N ILE A 102 -0.53 7.85 -19.79
CA ILE A 102 0.10 7.02 -18.75
C ILE A 102 -0.84 5.89 -18.37
N VAL A 103 -0.32 4.65 -18.45
CA VAL A 103 -0.99 3.44 -17.98
C VAL A 103 -0.04 2.67 -17.04
N ILE A 104 -0.56 2.22 -15.91
CA ILE A 104 0.08 1.27 -15.01
C ILE A 104 -0.58 -0.09 -15.25
N THR A 105 0.19 -1.11 -15.56
CA THR A 105 -0.35 -2.43 -15.92
C THR A 105 0.40 -3.55 -15.20
N PRO A 106 -0.32 -4.57 -14.71
CA PRO A 106 0.34 -5.78 -14.24
C PRO A 106 1.06 -6.50 -15.38
N ILE A 107 2.16 -7.19 -15.04
CA ILE A 107 3.04 -7.83 -16.03
C ILE A 107 2.30 -8.76 -17.00
N TRP A 108 1.32 -9.53 -16.51
CA TRP A 108 0.57 -10.49 -17.34
C TRP A 108 -0.40 -9.85 -18.35
N LYS A 109 -0.75 -8.56 -18.18
CA LYS A 109 -1.58 -7.79 -19.11
C LYS A 109 -0.78 -6.80 -19.97
N ALA A 110 0.52 -6.65 -19.71
CA ALA A 110 1.37 -5.64 -20.36
C ALA A 110 1.42 -5.76 -21.89
N HIS A 111 1.27 -6.98 -22.44
CA HIS A 111 1.28 -7.23 -23.88
C HIS A 111 0.02 -6.74 -24.60
N GLN A 112 -1.07 -6.47 -23.85
CA GLN A 112 -2.36 -6.01 -24.38
C GLN A 112 -2.48 -4.48 -24.41
N ILE A 113 -1.52 -3.78 -23.80
CA ILE A 113 -1.60 -2.34 -23.59
C ILE A 113 -0.66 -1.60 -24.53
N GLU A 114 -1.23 -0.67 -25.27
CA GLU A 114 -0.51 0.35 -26.02
C GLU A 114 -0.75 1.71 -25.35
N SER A 115 0.32 2.35 -24.92
CA SER A 115 0.27 3.69 -24.31
C SER A 115 1.62 4.37 -24.52
N PRO A 116 1.67 5.71 -24.69
CA PRO A 116 2.90 6.47 -24.78
C PRO A 116 3.85 6.20 -23.59
N ILE A 117 3.32 6.13 -22.39
CA ILE A 117 4.04 5.77 -21.18
C ILE A 117 3.33 4.59 -20.53
N LYS A 118 3.94 3.43 -20.65
CA LYS A 118 3.49 2.20 -20.00
C LYS A 118 4.42 1.85 -18.86
N ILE A 119 3.86 1.67 -17.67
CA ILE A 119 4.57 1.22 -16.47
C ILE A 119 4.10 -0.20 -16.17
N ILE A 120 5.03 -1.14 -16.22
CA ILE A 120 4.76 -2.55 -15.95
C ILE A 120 5.12 -2.84 -14.50
N ILE A 121 4.21 -3.41 -13.75
CA ILE A 121 4.45 -3.80 -12.37
C ILE A 121 4.13 -5.27 -12.14
N ASN A 122 4.89 -5.90 -11.25
CA ASN A 122 4.43 -7.05 -10.49
C ASN A 122 3.85 -6.49 -9.19
N PRO A 123 2.52 -6.50 -9.01
CA PRO A 123 1.87 -5.69 -7.97
C PRO A 123 2.23 -6.12 -6.55
N GLN A 124 2.38 -7.42 -6.28
CA GLN A 124 2.67 -7.97 -4.96
C GLN A 124 1.88 -7.24 -3.84
N MET A 125 2.32 -7.34 -2.58
CA MET A 125 1.69 -6.67 -1.44
C MET A 125 2.18 -5.22 -1.22
N SER A 126 3.00 -4.68 -2.13
CA SER A 126 3.53 -3.32 -2.01
C SER A 126 2.52 -2.27 -2.46
N PHE A 127 2.48 -1.13 -1.79
CA PHE A 127 1.66 0.02 -2.20
C PHE A 127 2.15 0.61 -3.53
N GLY A 128 1.24 1.24 -4.29
CA GLY A 128 1.61 1.94 -5.54
C GLY A 128 1.23 1.21 -6.82
N THR A 129 0.25 0.30 -6.78
CA THR A 129 -0.28 -0.41 -7.96
C THR A 129 -1.07 0.48 -8.94
N GLY A 130 -1.29 1.74 -8.59
CA GLY A 130 -2.10 2.69 -9.38
C GLY A 130 -3.59 2.70 -9.03
N TYR A 131 -4.10 1.68 -8.37
CA TYR A 131 -5.51 1.63 -7.97
C TYR A 131 -5.89 2.72 -6.98
N HIS A 132 -4.97 3.11 -6.12
CA HIS A 132 -5.23 4.18 -5.16
C HIS A 132 -5.15 5.55 -5.84
N SER A 133 -6.10 6.43 -5.53
CA SER A 133 -6.17 7.78 -6.09
C SER A 133 -4.91 8.62 -5.86
N THR A 134 -4.28 8.46 -4.68
CA THR A 134 -3.03 9.18 -4.35
C THR A 134 -1.90 8.88 -5.33
N THR A 135 -1.73 7.61 -5.74
CA THR A 135 -0.74 7.22 -6.73
C THR A 135 -1.01 7.87 -8.08
N ARG A 136 -2.29 7.86 -8.54
CA ARG A 136 -2.67 8.48 -9.81
C ARG A 136 -2.45 9.98 -9.81
N MET A 137 -2.82 10.68 -8.74
CA MET A 137 -2.60 12.13 -8.60
C MET A 137 -1.10 12.47 -8.66
N VAL A 138 -0.25 11.76 -7.91
CA VAL A 138 1.21 11.99 -7.95
C VAL A 138 1.77 11.69 -9.34
N CYS A 139 1.32 10.64 -10.03
CA CYS A 139 1.73 10.37 -11.41
C CYS A 139 1.39 11.52 -12.36
N ARG A 140 0.19 12.11 -12.26
CA ARG A 140 -0.20 13.28 -13.06
C ARG A 140 0.71 14.48 -12.77
N LYS A 141 1.04 14.73 -11.50
CA LYS A 141 1.95 15.80 -11.10
C LYS A 141 3.38 15.55 -11.56
N LEU A 142 3.89 14.33 -11.48
CA LEU A 142 5.19 14.01 -12.04
C LEU A 142 5.27 14.35 -13.54
N GLN A 143 4.23 14.07 -14.31
CA GLN A 143 4.18 14.43 -15.73
C GLN A 143 4.25 15.94 -15.98
N GLU A 144 3.74 16.77 -15.06
CA GLU A 144 3.80 18.24 -15.18
C GLU A 144 5.19 18.79 -14.85
N TYR A 145 5.93 18.16 -13.93
CA TYR A 145 7.12 18.77 -13.33
C TYR A 145 8.45 18.04 -13.63
N VAL A 146 8.43 16.79 -14.06
CA VAL A 146 9.67 16.08 -14.41
C VAL A 146 10.18 16.61 -15.74
N GLY A 147 11.36 17.21 -15.71
CA GLY A 147 12.06 17.68 -16.90
C GLY A 147 13.21 16.75 -17.30
N ALA A 148 13.67 16.88 -18.54
CA ALA A 148 14.84 16.16 -19.02
C ALA A 148 16.08 16.47 -18.16
N ASN A 149 16.83 15.43 -17.84
CA ASN A 149 18.04 15.48 -17.01
C ASN A 149 17.81 15.95 -15.57
N SER A 150 16.57 16.01 -15.09
CA SER A 150 16.28 16.32 -13.68
C SER A 150 16.64 15.15 -12.76
N HIS A 151 16.86 15.49 -11.48
CA HIS A 151 17.10 14.53 -10.40
C HIS A 151 15.89 14.52 -9.47
N TRP A 152 15.44 13.33 -9.07
CA TRP A 152 14.25 13.18 -8.26
C TRP A 152 14.46 12.24 -7.07
N ILE A 153 13.63 12.42 -6.06
CA ILE A 153 13.48 11.47 -4.96
C ILE A 153 12.07 10.88 -5.01
N ASP A 154 11.98 9.55 -4.85
CA ASP A 154 10.75 8.82 -4.54
C ASP A 154 10.82 8.38 -3.07
N ALA A 155 10.11 9.09 -2.20
CA ALA A 155 10.15 8.89 -0.76
C ALA A 155 9.02 7.94 -0.32
N GLY A 156 9.36 6.74 0.16
CA GLY A 156 8.42 5.65 0.39
C GLY A 156 8.01 5.03 -0.93
N CYS A 157 8.96 4.41 -1.64
CA CYS A 157 8.77 4.04 -3.04
C CYS A 157 7.78 2.90 -3.28
N GLY A 158 7.51 2.04 -2.27
CA GLY A 158 6.57 0.94 -2.38
C GLY A 158 6.85 0.02 -3.58
N SER A 159 6.00 0.05 -4.60
CA SER A 159 6.20 -0.70 -5.87
C SER A 159 7.22 -0.07 -6.81
N GLY A 160 7.70 1.15 -6.53
CA GLY A 160 8.60 1.91 -7.40
C GLY A 160 7.93 2.63 -8.57
N VAL A 161 6.61 2.64 -8.64
CA VAL A 161 5.87 3.18 -9.79
C VAL A 161 6.19 4.65 -10.06
N LEU A 162 6.39 5.47 -9.01
CA LEU A 162 6.70 6.90 -9.16
C LEU A 162 8.13 7.12 -9.65
N ALA A 163 9.10 6.37 -9.12
CA ALA A 163 10.47 6.39 -9.58
C ALA A 163 10.58 5.97 -11.07
N ILE A 164 9.90 4.87 -11.45
CA ILE A 164 9.85 4.37 -12.83
C ILE A 164 9.24 5.42 -13.75
N LEU A 165 8.13 6.05 -13.33
CA LEU A 165 7.52 7.12 -14.10
C LEU A 165 8.46 8.30 -14.28
N ALA A 166 9.16 8.73 -13.24
CA ALA A 166 10.10 9.85 -13.31
C ALA A 166 11.20 9.59 -14.35
N GLU A 167 11.77 8.37 -14.39
CA GLU A 167 12.75 8.00 -15.42
C GLU A 167 12.16 8.01 -16.85
N LYS A 168 10.97 7.43 -17.03
CA LYS A 168 10.27 7.43 -18.33
C LYS A 168 9.90 8.84 -18.80
N LEU A 169 9.76 9.79 -17.91
CA LEU A 169 9.55 11.21 -18.20
C LEU A 169 10.85 11.98 -18.50
N GLY A 170 12.01 11.35 -18.32
CA GLY A 170 13.31 11.91 -18.68
C GLY A 170 14.19 12.35 -17.52
N ALA A 171 13.85 12.03 -16.28
CA ALA A 171 14.77 12.20 -15.16
C ALA A 171 16.02 11.35 -15.36
N SER A 172 17.21 11.90 -15.07
CA SER A 172 18.51 11.22 -15.28
C SER A 172 19.07 10.59 -14.02
N TYR A 173 18.50 10.88 -12.88
CA TYR A 173 18.84 10.27 -11.59
C TYR A 173 17.60 10.28 -10.69
N ILE A 174 17.26 9.10 -10.17
CA ILE A 174 16.19 8.94 -9.20
C ILE A 174 16.74 8.20 -7.97
N TYR A 175 16.53 8.80 -6.81
CA TYR A 175 16.83 8.17 -5.54
C TYR A 175 15.53 7.72 -4.88
N ALA A 176 15.30 6.41 -4.85
CA ALA A 176 14.12 5.80 -4.27
C ALA A 176 14.48 5.12 -2.96
N PHE A 177 13.65 5.26 -1.93
CA PHE A 177 13.87 4.58 -0.66
C PHE A 177 12.54 4.19 0.00
N ASP A 178 12.60 3.11 0.76
CA ASP A 178 11.53 2.63 1.62
C ASP A 178 12.13 1.97 2.87
N ASN A 179 11.41 1.90 3.98
CA ASN A 179 11.86 1.20 5.17
C ASN A 179 11.52 -0.30 5.15
N ASP A 180 10.59 -0.70 4.29
CA ASP A 180 10.14 -2.07 4.14
C ASP A 180 10.98 -2.86 3.14
N GLU A 181 11.55 -3.97 3.57
CA GLU A 181 12.38 -4.86 2.73
C GLU A 181 11.62 -5.42 1.53
N TRP A 182 10.34 -5.75 1.71
CA TRP A 182 9.50 -6.27 0.63
C TRP A 182 9.25 -5.21 -0.45
N SER A 183 8.99 -3.97 -0.05
CA SER A 183 8.87 -2.83 -0.96
C SER A 183 10.14 -2.61 -1.77
N ILE A 184 11.32 -2.70 -1.14
CA ILE A 184 12.62 -2.58 -1.80
C ILE A 184 12.83 -3.69 -2.82
N ALA A 185 12.51 -4.94 -2.47
CA ALA A 185 12.62 -6.07 -3.40
C ALA A 185 11.68 -5.91 -4.60
N ASN A 186 10.43 -5.53 -4.35
CA ASN A 186 9.42 -5.31 -5.39
C ASN A 186 9.80 -4.12 -6.30
N THR A 187 10.25 -3.00 -5.73
CA THR A 187 10.76 -1.85 -6.52
C THR A 187 11.88 -2.28 -7.47
N LYS A 188 12.87 -3.05 -7.00
CA LYS A 188 13.98 -3.53 -7.85
C LYS A 188 13.49 -4.43 -8.98
N GLU A 189 12.56 -5.33 -8.70
CA GLU A 189 11.93 -6.16 -9.72
C GLU A 189 11.21 -5.31 -10.78
N ASN A 190 10.39 -4.36 -10.35
CA ASN A 190 9.63 -3.50 -11.25
C ASN A 190 10.53 -2.58 -12.10
N ILE A 191 11.64 -2.09 -11.55
CA ILE A 191 12.68 -1.36 -12.29
C ILE A 191 13.20 -2.22 -13.43
N HIS A 192 13.53 -3.49 -13.17
CA HIS A 192 14.01 -4.43 -14.18
C HIS A 192 12.95 -4.69 -15.27
N LEU A 193 11.70 -4.90 -14.90
CA LEU A 193 10.57 -5.09 -15.83
C LEU A 193 10.38 -3.90 -16.79
N ASN A 194 10.73 -2.70 -16.36
CA ASN A 194 10.61 -1.48 -17.15
C ASN A 194 11.89 -1.08 -17.87
N ASN A 195 12.97 -1.86 -17.76
CA ASN A 195 14.30 -1.55 -18.30
C ASN A 195 14.84 -0.18 -17.85
N CYS A 196 14.53 0.21 -16.62
CA CYS A 196 15.05 1.44 -16.03
C CYS A 196 16.49 1.24 -15.51
N SER A 197 17.32 2.27 -15.64
CA SER A 197 18.76 2.21 -15.29
C SER A 197 19.25 3.40 -14.46
N SER A 198 18.40 4.42 -14.30
CA SER A 198 18.74 5.68 -13.62
C SER A 198 18.22 5.75 -12.17
N ILE A 199 17.69 4.63 -11.65
CA ILE A 199 17.07 4.55 -10.33
C ILE A 199 17.99 3.83 -9.35
N THR A 200 18.37 4.51 -8.27
CA THR A 200 19.07 3.92 -7.12
C THR A 200 18.02 3.63 -6.04
N VAL A 201 18.01 2.40 -5.49
CA VAL A 201 17.03 1.96 -4.50
C VAL A 201 17.75 1.54 -3.23
N GLU A 202 17.40 2.15 -2.10
CA GLU A 202 17.97 1.87 -0.79
C GLU A 202 16.90 1.60 0.27
N GLN A 203 17.20 0.67 1.18
CA GLN A 203 16.36 0.42 2.34
C GLN A 203 16.74 1.41 3.43
N GLU A 204 15.94 2.44 3.62
CA GLU A 204 16.22 3.52 4.55
C GLU A 204 14.94 4.06 5.20
N SER A 205 15.07 4.53 6.42
CA SER A 205 13.98 5.21 7.11
C SER A 205 14.01 6.70 6.83
N ILE A 206 12.86 7.30 6.54
CA ILE A 206 12.71 8.75 6.36
C ILE A 206 13.20 9.55 7.59
N PHE A 207 13.20 8.94 8.77
CA PHE A 207 13.64 9.59 10.00
C PHE A 207 15.17 9.70 10.11
N SER A 208 15.94 8.75 9.54
CA SER A 208 17.40 8.68 9.63
C SER A 208 18.14 9.12 8.38
N ILE A 209 17.49 9.06 7.23
CA ILE A 209 18.11 9.31 5.92
C ILE A 209 18.60 10.76 5.75
N ASN A 210 19.74 10.91 5.07
CA ASN A 210 20.22 12.18 4.53
C ASN A 210 19.91 12.23 3.03
N LEU A 211 19.00 13.12 2.64
CA LEU A 211 18.57 13.24 1.25
C LEU A 211 19.59 14.00 0.40
N PRO A 212 19.88 13.56 -0.83
CA PRO A 212 20.70 14.30 -1.78
C PRO A 212 20.01 15.56 -2.28
N GLN A 213 20.78 16.51 -2.85
CA GLN A 213 20.20 17.65 -3.57
C GLN A 213 19.54 17.20 -4.88
N VAL A 214 18.31 17.61 -5.09
CA VAL A 214 17.49 17.18 -6.24
C VAL A 214 16.63 18.33 -6.78
N HIS A 215 16.00 18.11 -7.92
CA HIS A 215 15.08 19.07 -8.56
C HIS A 215 13.62 18.84 -8.18
N GLY A 216 13.30 17.62 -7.69
CA GLY A 216 11.94 17.30 -7.25
C GLY A 216 11.88 16.11 -6.32
N ILE A 217 10.83 16.08 -5.52
CA ILE A 217 10.53 14.99 -4.59
C ILE A 217 9.07 14.60 -4.77
N ALA A 218 8.81 13.30 -4.95
CA ALA A 218 7.52 12.68 -4.81
C ALA A 218 7.46 11.96 -3.46
N ALA A 219 6.48 12.29 -2.64
CA ALA A 219 6.28 11.70 -1.32
C ALA A 219 4.81 11.32 -1.14
N ASN A 220 4.47 10.08 -1.50
CA ASN A 220 3.14 9.51 -1.27
C ASN A 220 3.10 8.81 0.09
N LEU A 221 3.07 9.60 1.15
CA LEU A 221 3.24 9.18 2.54
C LEU A 221 2.11 9.71 3.43
N TYR A 222 1.85 9.02 4.53
CA TYR A 222 0.89 9.50 5.53
C TYR A 222 1.35 10.82 6.17
N ARG A 223 0.37 11.64 6.59
CA ARG A 223 0.56 12.92 7.26
C ARG A 223 1.61 12.88 8.39
N ASN A 224 1.55 11.85 9.24
CA ASN A 224 2.47 11.68 10.37
C ASN A 224 3.92 11.37 9.98
N LEU A 225 4.18 11.01 8.72
CA LEU A 225 5.52 10.87 8.15
C LEU A 225 5.94 12.14 7.40
N LEU A 226 5.00 12.85 6.78
CA LEU A 226 5.28 14.07 6.03
C LEU A 226 5.67 15.22 6.94
N ILE A 227 4.83 15.60 7.89
CA ILE A 227 5.01 16.79 8.75
C ILE A 227 6.37 16.81 9.44
N PRO A 228 6.82 15.75 10.14
CA PRO A 228 8.11 15.78 10.83
C PRO A 228 9.33 15.84 9.89
N ASN A 229 9.15 15.56 8.60
CA ASN A 229 10.25 15.44 7.65
C ASN A 229 10.25 16.52 6.56
N ILE A 230 9.28 17.45 6.53
CA ILE A 230 9.23 18.56 5.56
C ILE A 230 10.54 19.36 5.54
N TYR A 231 11.19 19.57 6.69
CA TYR A 231 12.47 20.27 6.75
C TYR A 231 13.59 19.55 5.96
N LYS A 232 13.58 18.21 5.89
CA LYS A 232 14.56 17.45 5.09
C LYS A 232 14.29 17.64 3.60
N PHE A 233 13.01 17.65 3.21
CA PHE A 233 12.62 17.92 1.83
C PHE A 233 13.01 19.35 1.41
N ALA A 234 12.81 20.33 2.29
CA ALA A 234 13.25 21.69 2.05
C ALA A 234 14.75 21.75 1.79
N LYS A 235 15.56 21.12 2.67
CA LYS A 235 17.02 21.06 2.52
C LYS A 235 17.44 20.39 1.21
N ALA A 236 16.77 19.31 0.78
CA ALA A 236 17.10 18.60 -0.46
C ALA A 236 16.73 19.36 -1.74
N LEU A 237 15.85 20.36 -1.66
CA LEU A 237 15.37 21.18 -2.78
C LEU A 237 15.95 22.61 -2.81
N GLU A 238 16.79 22.96 -1.81
CA GLU A 238 17.28 24.30 -1.59
C GLU A 238 18.06 24.85 -2.80
N ASP A 239 19.03 24.10 -3.31
CA ASP A 239 19.90 24.54 -4.39
C ASP A 239 19.16 24.71 -5.73
N SER A 240 18.17 23.88 -5.98
CA SER A 240 17.42 23.81 -7.24
C SER A 240 16.19 24.71 -7.28
N LYS A 241 15.73 25.19 -6.12
CA LYS A 241 14.38 25.76 -5.93
C LYS A 241 13.29 24.83 -6.45
N GLY A 242 13.47 23.55 -6.12
CA GLY A 242 12.75 22.43 -6.70
C GLY A 242 11.30 22.27 -6.23
N VAL A 243 10.67 21.21 -6.69
CA VAL A 243 9.26 20.92 -6.47
C VAL A 243 9.09 19.77 -5.48
N LEU A 244 8.18 19.90 -4.53
CA LEU A 244 7.72 18.88 -3.62
C LEU A 244 6.27 18.51 -3.95
N ILE A 245 6.04 17.25 -4.30
CA ILE A 245 4.72 16.67 -4.56
C ILE A 245 4.41 15.71 -3.40
N MET A 246 3.40 16.03 -2.61
CA MET A 246 2.96 15.23 -1.47
C MET A 246 1.58 14.67 -1.70
N SER A 247 1.35 13.41 -1.34
CA SER A 247 0.04 12.77 -1.28
C SER A 247 0.01 11.68 -0.19
N GLY A 248 -1.05 10.88 -0.12
CA GLY A 248 -1.31 10.02 1.04
C GLY A 248 -2.00 10.78 2.18
N ILE A 249 -2.64 11.89 1.84
CA ILE A 249 -3.19 12.90 2.73
C ILE A 249 -4.69 12.97 2.51
N LEU A 250 -5.47 12.99 3.58
CA LEU A 250 -6.90 13.26 3.51
C LEU A 250 -7.17 14.77 3.40
N ARG A 251 -8.28 15.14 2.77
CA ARG A 251 -8.64 16.56 2.53
C ARG A 251 -8.65 17.41 3.79
N PHE A 252 -9.05 16.84 4.94
CA PHE A 252 -9.11 17.59 6.19
C PHE A 252 -7.73 17.89 6.79
N ASP A 253 -6.67 17.18 6.38
CA ASP A 253 -5.29 17.40 6.81
C ASP A 253 -4.51 18.39 5.91
N GLU A 254 -5.10 18.78 4.75
CA GLU A 254 -4.44 19.59 3.72
C GLU A 254 -3.83 20.86 4.28
N GLN A 255 -4.63 21.65 4.99
CA GLN A 255 -4.19 22.98 5.46
C GLN A 255 -3.01 22.88 6.44
N GLU A 256 -3.02 21.90 7.33
CA GLU A 256 -1.93 21.70 8.29
C GLU A 256 -0.61 21.37 7.58
N ILE A 257 -0.65 20.56 6.52
CA ILE A 257 0.54 20.22 5.73
C ILE A 257 1.04 21.42 4.94
N ILE A 258 0.15 22.19 4.33
CA ILE A 258 0.52 23.44 3.64
C ILE A 258 1.17 24.44 4.61
N ASP A 259 0.55 24.66 5.76
CA ASP A 259 1.07 25.61 6.78
C ASP A 259 2.45 25.17 7.29
N CYS A 260 2.65 23.89 7.53
CA CYS A 260 3.94 23.32 7.89
C CYS A 260 4.99 23.54 6.79
N ALA A 261 4.64 23.25 5.52
CA ALA A 261 5.56 23.47 4.41
C ALA A 261 5.93 24.95 4.21
N VAL A 262 4.98 25.86 4.37
CA VAL A 262 5.23 27.32 4.31
C VAL A 262 6.24 27.76 5.37
N GLN A 263 6.19 27.20 6.59
CA GLN A 263 7.18 27.47 7.65
C GLN A 263 8.60 27.02 7.26
N HIS A 264 8.72 26.13 6.26
CA HIS A 264 9.99 25.62 5.73
C HIS A 264 10.33 26.20 4.34
N ASN A 265 9.88 27.43 4.05
CA ASN A 265 10.18 28.16 2.83
C ASN A 265 9.57 27.58 1.54
N PHE A 266 8.48 26.87 1.64
CA PHE A 266 7.72 26.46 0.46
C PHE A 266 6.60 27.46 0.17
N ILE A 267 6.30 27.61 -1.11
CA ILE A 267 5.08 28.26 -1.59
C ILE A 267 4.14 27.20 -2.17
N HIS A 268 2.86 27.30 -1.87
CA HIS A 268 1.83 26.44 -2.41
C HIS A 268 1.60 26.77 -3.90
N ILE A 269 1.61 25.75 -4.77
CA ILE A 269 1.41 25.88 -6.20
C ILE A 269 0.01 25.41 -6.59
N SER A 270 -0.36 24.19 -6.20
CA SER A 270 -1.65 23.61 -6.54
C SER A 270 -2.00 22.46 -5.60
N THR A 271 -3.30 22.20 -5.50
CA THR A 271 -3.85 20.99 -4.87
C THR A 271 -4.76 20.29 -5.87
N GLU A 272 -4.67 18.97 -5.93
CA GLU A 272 -5.53 18.08 -6.71
C GLU A 272 -6.29 17.16 -5.75
N TYR A 273 -7.55 16.85 -6.09
CA TYR A 273 -8.43 16.01 -5.26
C TYR A 273 -8.96 14.84 -6.06
N GLU A 274 -8.97 13.65 -5.45
CA GLU A 274 -9.64 12.48 -5.99
C GLU A 274 -10.28 11.66 -4.84
N GLY A 275 -11.62 11.66 -4.77
CA GLY A 275 -12.33 11.14 -3.59
C GLY A 275 -12.02 11.97 -2.34
N ASP A 276 -11.68 11.32 -1.25
CA ASP A 276 -11.33 11.95 0.03
C ASP A 276 -9.84 12.30 0.14
N TRP A 277 -9.07 12.00 -0.91
CA TRP A 277 -7.62 12.18 -0.93
C TRP A 277 -7.19 13.45 -1.66
N THR A 278 -6.01 13.94 -1.30
CA THR A 278 -5.41 15.12 -1.90
C THR A 278 -3.96 14.88 -2.31
N ALA A 279 -3.53 15.60 -3.36
CA ALA A 279 -2.13 15.75 -3.72
C ALA A 279 -1.78 17.22 -3.73
N ILE A 280 -0.78 17.62 -2.95
CA ILE A 280 -0.33 19.00 -2.76
C ILE A 280 1.00 19.17 -3.47
N THR A 281 1.09 20.19 -4.32
CA THR A 281 2.34 20.59 -4.98
C THR A 281 2.85 21.88 -4.39
N MET A 282 4.09 21.86 -3.92
CA MET A 282 4.79 22.97 -3.31
C MET A 282 6.08 23.25 -4.08
N ARG A 283 6.57 24.50 -4.06
CA ARG A 283 7.87 24.89 -4.60
C ARG A 283 8.72 25.54 -3.53
N TYR A 284 9.97 25.12 -3.42
CA TYR A 284 10.90 25.77 -2.53
C TYR A 284 11.24 27.20 -3.04
N ASN A 285 11.21 28.18 -2.15
CA ASN A 285 11.36 29.59 -2.50
C ASN A 285 12.07 30.35 -1.34
N ALA A 286 13.35 30.07 -1.13
CA ALA A 286 14.20 30.84 -0.22
C ALA A 286 15.28 31.63 -1.01
#